data_fe0b25d16931651c23cd216e9bc5fd9a
#
_entry.id   fe0b25d16931651c23cd216e9bc5fd9a
#
_cell.length_a   1.000
_cell.length_b   1.000
_cell.length_c   1.000
_cell.angle_alpha   90.00
_cell.angle_beta   90.00
_cell.angle_gamma   90.00
#
_symmetry.space_group_name_H-M   'P 1'
#
loop_
_entity.id
_entity.type
_entity.pdbx_description
1 polymer ?
#
loop_
_entity_poly.entity_id
_entity_poly.type
_entity_poly.pdbx_seq_one_letter_code
_entity_poly.pdbx_strand_id
1 'polypeptide(L)'
;MKLQQLRYIVEVAACGSVTEAARRLFVSQPSVTAAVRDLEGITVFERTSKGMVTTTEGQTFLGYARQVLEQADLLEERFKRDTQPVPRFAVSCQHYSFAVNAFVDVIRTFNASRYEFTLREEQTHEIIEDVAHMKSELGVLYLSDANREVITRMLRAEELEFEPLFSTASHVFLSSTHPLATRPSVTLEDLAGYPYLSYEQGDFNSFYFSEEPLSTLGRDKNIRVRDRATLFNLLIGLDGYTVCSGVISHELNGEDIIAIPLEVEEHMEVGIVTRRNTHLSRYGEAFIAAIRKHIPSSSVL
;
A
#
# COMPACT_ATOMS: atom_id res chain seq x y z
N MET A 1 0.48 -5.28 -30.94
CA MET A 1 -0.92 -4.92 -30.65
C MET A 1 -0.99 -3.41 -30.34
N LYS A 2 -2.01 -2.68 -30.83
CA LYS A 2 -2.20 -1.22 -30.62
C LYS A 2 -3.58 -0.98 -29.97
N LEU A 3 -3.74 0.06 -29.16
CA LEU A 3 -5.04 0.42 -28.55
C LEU A 3 -6.15 0.57 -29.58
N GLN A 4 -5.85 1.15 -30.74
CA GLN A 4 -6.81 1.28 -31.83
C GLN A 4 -7.30 -0.07 -32.37
N GLN A 5 -6.45 -1.09 -32.43
CA GLN A 5 -6.85 -2.45 -32.82
C GLN A 5 -7.80 -3.02 -31.77
N LEU A 6 -7.53 -2.84 -30.48
CA LEU A 6 -8.43 -3.27 -29.41
C LEU A 6 -9.81 -2.61 -29.52
N ARG A 7 -9.88 -1.29 -29.78
CA ARG A 7 -11.15 -0.58 -30.02
C ARG A 7 -11.94 -1.19 -31.18
N TYR A 8 -11.28 -1.51 -32.30
CA TYR A 8 -11.93 -2.15 -33.45
C TYR A 8 -12.49 -3.52 -33.10
N ILE A 9 -11.71 -4.34 -32.39
CA ILE A 9 -12.10 -5.70 -32.03
C ILE A 9 -13.27 -5.70 -31.04
N VAL A 10 -13.24 -4.82 -30.04
CA VAL A 10 -14.34 -4.66 -29.07
C VAL A 10 -15.61 -4.20 -29.76
N GLU A 11 -15.55 -3.29 -30.73
CA GLU A 11 -16.72 -2.85 -31.49
C GLU A 11 -17.27 -3.95 -32.40
N VAL A 12 -16.41 -4.76 -33.04
CA VAL A 12 -16.86 -5.95 -33.81
C VAL A 12 -17.62 -6.93 -32.92
N ALA A 13 -17.12 -7.15 -31.68
CA ALA A 13 -17.82 -8.01 -30.71
C ALA A 13 -19.18 -7.43 -30.30
N ALA A 14 -19.27 -6.11 -30.17
CA ALA A 14 -20.51 -5.44 -29.75
C ALA A 14 -21.62 -5.49 -30.84
N CYS A 15 -21.23 -5.38 -32.11
CA CYS A 15 -22.21 -5.34 -33.20
C CYS A 15 -22.29 -6.63 -34.04
N GLY A 16 -21.42 -7.62 -33.81
CA GLY A 16 -21.40 -8.89 -34.52
C GLY A 16 -21.03 -8.78 -36.02
N SER A 17 -20.53 -7.63 -36.48
CA SER A 17 -20.29 -7.36 -37.89
C SER A 17 -19.13 -6.40 -38.11
N VAL A 18 -18.14 -6.81 -38.92
CA VAL A 18 -17.00 -5.98 -39.31
C VAL A 18 -17.44 -4.73 -40.06
N THR A 19 -18.43 -4.84 -40.95
CA THR A 19 -18.97 -3.72 -41.74
C THR A 19 -19.66 -2.70 -40.86
N GLU A 20 -20.48 -3.15 -39.90
CA GLU A 20 -21.18 -2.26 -38.98
C GLU A 20 -20.20 -1.61 -37.99
N ALA A 21 -19.20 -2.36 -37.50
CA ALA A 21 -18.14 -1.80 -36.66
C ALA A 21 -17.37 -0.68 -37.38
N ALA A 22 -16.99 -0.91 -38.64
CA ALA A 22 -16.31 0.11 -39.46
C ALA A 22 -17.15 1.36 -39.64
N ARG A 23 -18.46 1.20 -39.88
CA ARG A 23 -19.41 2.34 -40.00
C ARG A 23 -19.50 3.13 -38.69
N ARG A 24 -19.64 2.47 -37.56
CA ARG A 24 -19.74 3.12 -36.23
C ARG A 24 -18.47 3.84 -35.83
N LEU A 25 -17.32 3.27 -36.17
CA LEU A 25 -16.02 3.84 -35.87
C LEU A 25 -15.54 4.88 -36.90
N PHE A 26 -16.31 5.13 -37.95
CA PHE A 26 -15.97 6.02 -39.04
C PHE A 26 -14.61 5.69 -39.74
N VAL A 27 -14.36 4.37 -39.89
CA VAL A 27 -13.13 3.88 -40.53
C VAL A 27 -13.45 2.94 -41.70
N SER A 28 -12.44 2.62 -42.51
CA SER A 28 -12.59 1.67 -43.60
C SER A 28 -12.76 0.24 -43.10
N GLN A 29 -13.65 -0.55 -43.73
CA GLN A 29 -13.82 -1.98 -43.42
C GLN A 29 -12.49 -2.77 -43.52
N PRO A 30 -11.61 -2.57 -44.53
CA PRO A 30 -10.31 -3.23 -44.54
C PRO A 30 -9.45 -3.00 -43.30
N SER A 31 -9.50 -1.79 -42.70
CA SER A 31 -8.76 -1.48 -41.47
C SER A 31 -9.23 -2.34 -40.29
N VAL A 32 -10.55 -2.50 -40.15
CA VAL A 32 -11.13 -3.34 -39.09
C VAL A 32 -10.83 -4.82 -39.35
N THR A 33 -10.94 -5.26 -40.63
CA THR A 33 -10.60 -6.63 -41.02
C THR A 33 -9.14 -6.97 -40.73
N ALA A 34 -8.23 -6.06 -41.06
CA ALA A 34 -6.80 -6.21 -40.76
C ALA A 34 -6.56 -6.32 -39.25
N ALA A 35 -7.19 -5.44 -38.45
CA ALA A 35 -7.04 -5.46 -37.01
C ALA A 35 -7.48 -6.79 -36.37
N VAL A 36 -8.57 -7.38 -36.85
CA VAL A 36 -9.03 -8.70 -36.38
C VAL A 36 -8.09 -9.82 -36.81
N ARG A 37 -7.57 -9.77 -38.05
CA ARG A 37 -6.65 -10.77 -38.59
C ARG A 37 -5.26 -10.73 -37.97
N ASP A 38 -4.77 -9.51 -37.66
CA ASP A 38 -3.40 -9.29 -37.20
C ASP A 38 -3.21 -9.62 -35.70
N LEU A 39 -4.18 -10.28 -35.07
CA LEU A 39 -4.04 -10.90 -33.75
C LEU A 39 -3.32 -12.24 -33.90
N GLU A 40 -2.01 -12.23 -33.73
CA GLU A 40 -1.19 -13.43 -33.80
C GLU A 40 -1.54 -14.40 -32.67
N GLY A 41 -1.88 -15.64 -33.04
CA GLY A 41 -2.07 -16.75 -32.13
C GLY A 41 -3.39 -16.77 -31.35
N ILE A 42 -4.32 -15.85 -31.61
CA ILE A 42 -5.61 -15.78 -30.92
C ILE A 42 -6.76 -15.74 -31.94
N THR A 43 -7.70 -16.70 -31.85
CA THR A 43 -8.91 -16.67 -32.65
C THR A 43 -10.05 -16.03 -31.86
N VAL A 44 -10.23 -14.73 -31.98
CA VAL A 44 -11.27 -14.00 -31.24
C VAL A 44 -12.67 -14.26 -31.79
N PHE A 45 -12.81 -14.40 -33.12
CA PHE A 45 -14.11 -14.56 -33.78
C PHE A 45 -14.13 -15.72 -34.76
N GLU A 46 -15.29 -16.37 -34.86
CA GLU A 46 -15.66 -17.30 -35.92
C GLU A 46 -16.71 -16.67 -36.80
N ARG A 47 -16.59 -16.92 -38.12
CA ARG A 47 -17.57 -16.47 -39.10
C ARG A 47 -18.68 -17.50 -39.26
N THR A 48 -19.92 -17.11 -38.96
CA THR A 48 -21.08 -17.95 -39.09
C THR A 48 -22.09 -17.37 -40.08
N SER A 49 -23.15 -18.10 -40.43
CA SER A 49 -24.27 -17.59 -41.22
C SER A 49 -25.01 -16.43 -40.55
N LYS A 50 -24.83 -16.24 -39.25
CA LYS A 50 -25.44 -15.17 -38.43
C LYS A 50 -24.50 -13.98 -38.19
N GLY A 51 -23.30 -13.99 -38.77
CA GLY A 51 -22.29 -12.94 -38.59
C GLY A 51 -21.03 -13.43 -37.87
N MET A 52 -20.33 -12.49 -37.20
CA MET A 52 -19.15 -12.79 -36.39
C MET A 52 -19.57 -13.20 -34.98
N VAL A 53 -19.18 -14.39 -34.56
CA VAL A 53 -19.47 -14.95 -33.23
C VAL A 53 -18.16 -15.03 -32.46
N THR A 54 -18.18 -14.60 -31.23
CA THR A 54 -16.99 -14.61 -30.35
C THR A 54 -16.71 -16.03 -29.85
N THR A 55 -15.46 -16.50 -29.95
CA THR A 55 -15.02 -17.79 -29.40
C THR A 55 -14.86 -17.68 -27.86
N THR A 56 -14.69 -18.82 -27.17
CA THR A 56 -14.39 -18.85 -25.73
C THR A 56 -13.08 -18.10 -25.41
N GLU A 57 -12.05 -18.35 -26.23
CA GLU A 57 -10.77 -17.62 -26.10
C GLU A 57 -10.96 -16.12 -26.37
N GLY A 58 -11.78 -15.78 -27.37
CA GLY A 58 -12.15 -14.40 -27.70
C GLY A 58 -12.90 -13.70 -26.57
N GLN A 59 -13.75 -14.38 -25.82
CA GLN A 59 -14.42 -13.79 -24.63
C GLN A 59 -13.42 -13.38 -23.56
N THR A 60 -12.44 -14.25 -23.28
CA THR A 60 -11.36 -13.95 -22.33
C THR A 60 -10.53 -12.76 -22.81
N PHE A 61 -10.11 -12.77 -24.09
CA PHE A 61 -9.37 -11.67 -24.70
C PHE A 61 -10.14 -10.35 -24.63
N LEU A 62 -11.43 -10.35 -24.97
CA LEU A 62 -12.27 -9.15 -24.91
C LEU A 62 -12.45 -8.59 -23.49
N GLY A 63 -12.43 -9.45 -22.48
CA GLY A 63 -12.42 -9.03 -21.08
C GLY A 63 -11.22 -8.16 -20.77
N TYR A 64 -10.02 -8.65 -21.08
CA TYR A 64 -8.79 -7.88 -20.91
C TYR A 64 -8.69 -6.65 -21.81
N ALA A 65 -9.14 -6.78 -23.08
CA ALA A 65 -9.13 -5.67 -24.02
C ALA A 65 -9.98 -4.49 -23.53
N ARG A 66 -11.16 -4.75 -22.94
CA ARG A 66 -12.00 -3.68 -22.34
C ARG A 66 -11.33 -3.02 -21.16
N GLN A 67 -10.69 -3.78 -20.25
CA GLN A 67 -9.96 -3.23 -19.12
C GLN A 67 -8.81 -2.30 -19.58
N VAL A 68 -8.03 -2.71 -20.58
CA VAL A 68 -6.96 -1.88 -21.14
C VAL A 68 -7.50 -0.58 -21.75
N LEU A 69 -8.61 -0.68 -22.50
CA LEU A 69 -9.23 0.50 -23.09
C LEU A 69 -9.79 1.45 -22.03
N GLU A 70 -10.44 0.93 -21.00
CA GLU A 70 -10.94 1.71 -19.88
C GLU A 70 -9.80 2.46 -19.17
N GLN A 71 -8.68 1.80 -18.90
CA GLN A 71 -7.51 2.46 -18.31
C GLN A 71 -6.91 3.51 -19.23
N ALA A 72 -6.87 3.26 -20.56
CA ALA A 72 -6.41 4.23 -21.53
C ALA A 72 -7.33 5.46 -21.60
N ASP A 73 -8.64 5.26 -21.56
CA ASP A 73 -9.63 6.33 -21.57
C ASP A 73 -9.55 7.18 -20.29
N LEU A 74 -9.38 6.54 -19.13
CA LEU A 74 -9.14 7.23 -17.85
C LEU A 74 -7.85 8.07 -17.89
N LEU A 75 -6.78 7.53 -18.47
CA LEU A 75 -5.53 8.27 -18.68
C LEU A 75 -5.74 9.49 -19.58
N GLU A 76 -6.42 9.31 -20.72
CA GLU A 76 -6.73 10.41 -21.64
C GLU A 76 -7.63 11.47 -20.98
N GLU A 77 -8.67 11.05 -20.24
CA GLU A 77 -9.54 11.97 -19.50
C GLU A 77 -8.77 12.78 -18.47
N ARG A 78 -7.84 12.15 -17.79
CA ARG A 78 -7.03 12.79 -16.76
C ARG A 78 -6.13 13.90 -17.30
N PHE A 79 -5.58 13.73 -18.51
CA PHE A 79 -4.58 14.65 -19.07
C PHE A 79 -5.11 15.56 -20.20
N LYS A 80 -6.29 15.28 -20.75
CA LYS A 80 -6.91 16.10 -21.82
C LYS A 80 -7.91 17.16 -21.32
N ARG A 81 -8.40 17.08 -20.07
CA ARG A 81 -9.36 18.05 -19.57
C ARG A 81 -8.67 19.30 -19.04
N ASP A 82 -9.13 20.45 -19.52
CA ASP A 82 -8.85 21.82 -19.03
C ASP A 82 -9.46 22.10 -17.63
N THR A 83 -9.91 21.06 -16.91
CA THR A 83 -10.36 21.14 -15.53
C THR A 83 -9.16 20.96 -14.63
N GLN A 84 -8.97 21.88 -13.67
CA GLN A 84 -7.93 21.72 -12.64
C GLN A 84 -7.94 20.28 -12.10
N PRO A 85 -6.83 19.53 -12.26
CA PRO A 85 -6.79 18.13 -11.84
C PRO A 85 -7.07 18.05 -10.35
N VAL A 86 -7.95 17.13 -9.97
CA VAL A 86 -8.19 16.85 -8.54
C VAL A 86 -6.86 16.38 -7.95
N PRO A 87 -6.33 17.07 -6.94
CA PRO A 87 -5.11 16.66 -6.27
C PRO A 87 -5.23 15.23 -5.76
N ARG A 88 -4.23 14.42 -6.05
CA ARG A 88 -4.13 13.04 -5.58
C ARG A 88 -2.84 12.87 -4.79
N PHE A 89 -2.93 12.16 -3.71
CA PHE A 89 -1.79 11.80 -2.88
C PHE A 89 -2.10 10.50 -2.16
N ALA A 90 -1.17 9.57 -2.18
CA ALA A 90 -1.33 8.29 -1.51
C ALA A 90 -0.05 7.92 -0.74
N VAL A 91 -0.25 7.37 0.44
CA VAL A 91 0.80 6.87 1.33
C VAL A 91 0.40 5.47 1.78
N SER A 92 1.35 4.53 1.75
CA SER A 92 1.22 3.21 2.37
C SER A 92 2.19 3.12 3.56
N CYS A 93 1.76 2.64 4.71
CA CYS A 93 2.60 2.54 5.89
C CYS A 93 2.27 1.31 6.72
N GLN A 94 3.25 0.86 7.51
CA GLN A 94 2.96 -0.02 8.63
C GLN A 94 2.04 0.71 9.64
N HIS A 95 1.52 0.02 10.64
CA HIS A 95 0.48 0.53 11.54
C HIS A 95 1.01 1.61 12.53
N TYR A 96 1.36 2.77 11.99
CA TYR A 96 1.95 3.89 12.75
C TYR A 96 0.99 5.07 12.94
N SER A 97 0.61 5.35 14.18
CA SER A 97 -0.26 6.50 14.50
C SER A 97 0.35 7.86 14.12
N PHE A 98 1.68 8.01 14.20
CA PHE A 98 2.37 9.23 13.79
C PHE A 98 2.30 9.48 12.28
N ALA A 99 2.22 8.42 11.46
CA ALA A 99 2.00 8.57 10.02
C ALA A 99 0.58 9.07 9.72
N VAL A 100 -0.41 8.61 10.48
CA VAL A 100 -1.80 9.12 10.40
C VAL A 100 -1.85 10.59 10.78
N ASN A 101 -1.17 11.00 11.86
CA ASN A 101 -1.07 12.42 12.25
C ASN A 101 -0.46 13.29 11.16
N ALA A 102 0.64 12.85 10.58
CA ALA A 102 1.28 13.56 9.48
C ALA A 102 0.34 13.72 8.28
N PHE A 103 -0.45 12.69 7.97
CA PHE A 103 -1.44 12.73 6.90
C PHE A 103 -2.57 13.73 7.18
N VAL A 104 -3.06 13.79 8.43
CA VAL A 104 -4.02 14.79 8.87
C VAL A 104 -3.46 16.21 8.71
N ASP A 105 -2.18 16.42 9.07
CA ASP A 105 -1.52 17.73 8.92
C ASP A 105 -1.42 18.15 7.45
N VAL A 106 -1.11 17.23 6.54
CA VAL A 106 -1.11 17.51 5.10
C VAL A 106 -2.49 17.99 4.64
N ILE A 107 -3.55 17.29 5.01
CA ILE A 107 -4.91 17.67 4.62
C ILE A 107 -5.26 19.07 5.17
N ARG A 108 -4.96 19.33 6.45
CA ARG A 108 -5.21 20.62 7.09
C ARG A 108 -4.40 21.76 6.45
N THR A 109 -3.15 21.50 6.10
CA THR A 109 -2.25 22.51 5.51
C THR A 109 -2.72 22.94 4.12
N PHE A 110 -3.12 22.01 3.29
CA PHE A 110 -3.50 22.34 1.91
C PHE A 110 -4.97 22.74 1.77
N ASN A 111 -5.86 22.34 2.68
CA ASN A 111 -7.27 22.74 2.77
C ASN A 111 -7.95 22.92 1.40
N ALA A 112 -7.69 22.01 0.46
CA ALA A 112 -8.22 22.08 -0.87
C ALA A 112 -9.72 21.76 -0.89
N SER A 113 -10.50 22.45 -1.71
CA SER A 113 -11.95 22.22 -1.84
C SER A 113 -12.29 20.86 -2.46
N ARG A 114 -11.35 20.26 -3.20
CA ARG A 114 -11.48 18.92 -3.81
C ARG A 114 -10.12 18.23 -3.78
N TYR A 115 -10.09 16.98 -3.32
CA TYR A 115 -8.89 16.12 -3.33
C TYR A 115 -9.29 14.64 -3.26
N GLU A 116 -8.38 13.78 -3.67
CA GLU A 116 -8.47 12.32 -3.52
C GLU A 116 -7.16 11.87 -2.84
N PHE A 117 -7.17 11.82 -1.52
CA PHE A 117 -6.03 11.39 -0.73
C PHE A 117 -6.30 10.04 -0.11
N THR A 118 -5.30 9.17 -0.11
CA THR A 118 -5.40 7.80 0.40
C THR A 118 -4.27 7.52 1.38
N LEU A 119 -4.60 7.04 2.56
CA LEU A 119 -3.67 6.45 3.51
C LEU A 119 -4.02 4.98 3.66
N ARG A 120 -3.03 4.10 3.51
CA ARG A 120 -3.15 2.66 3.70
C ARG A 120 -2.26 2.23 4.85
N GLU A 121 -2.84 1.58 5.85
CA GLU A 121 -2.11 0.79 6.82
C GLU A 121 -2.10 -0.64 6.30
N GLU A 122 -0.93 -1.14 5.88
CA GLU A 122 -0.78 -2.37 5.11
C GLU A 122 0.43 -3.18 5.55
N GLN A 123 0.48 -4.42 5.10
CA GLN A 123 1.59 -5.34 5.33
C GLN A 123 2.87 -4.83 4.66
N THR A 124 4.01 -5.16 5.21
CA THR A 124 5.32 -4.67 4.74
C THR A 124 5.56 -4.94 3.25
N HIS A 125 5.16 -6.12 2.75
CA HIS A 125 5.30 -6.44 1.33
C HIS A 125 4.40 -5.57 0.45
N GLU A 126 3.15 -5.37 0.85
CA GLU A 126 2.17 -4.54 0.12
C GLU A 126 2.62 -3.09 0.02
N ILE A 127 3.23 -2.54 1.09
CA ILE A 127 3.82 -1.19 1.07
C ILE A 127 4.89 -1.09 -0.03
N ILE A 128 5.78 -2.08 -0.12
CA ILE A 128 6.84 -2.12 -1.14
C ILE A 128 6.23 -2.16 -2.54
N GLU A 129 5.24 -3.04 -2.76
CA GLU A 129 4.53 -3.14 -4.04
C GLU A 129 3.79 -1.86 -4.41
N ASP A 130 3.12 -1.21 -3.46
CA ASP A 130 2.36 0.00 -3.70
C ASP A 130 3.25 1.16 -4.16
N VAL A 131 4.44 1.31 -3.56
CA VAL A 131 5.41 2.33 -3.98
C VAL A 131 6.03 1.95 -5.33
N ALA A 132 6.39 0.68 -5.54
CA ALA A 132 6.96 0.20 -6.79
C ALA A 132 6.02 0.43 -7.99
N HIS A 133 4.72 0.17 -7.79
CA HIS A 133 3.69 0.33 -8.82
C HIS A 133 3.03 1.72 -8.84
N MET A 134 3.56 2.69 -8.09
CA MET A 134 3.04 4.07 -8.01
C MET A 134 1.57 4.17 -7.56
N LYS A 135 1.06 3.19 -6.82
CA LYS A 135 -0.23 3.27 -6.14
C LYS A 135 -0.14 4.19 -4.92
N SER A 136 1.04 4.21 -4.27
CA SER A 136 1.42 5.18 -3.27
C SER A 136 2.69 5.93 -3.69
N GLU A 137 2.76 7.21 -3.36
CA GLU A 137 3.90 8.06 -3.71
C GLU A 137 5.10 7.74 -2.82
N LEU A 138 4.83 7.38 -1.57
CA LEU A 138 5.83 6.97 -0.60
C LEU A 138 5.27 5.91 0.36
N GLY A 139 6.20 5.16 0.97
CA GLY A 139 5.93 4.17 1.99
C GLY A 139 6.61 4.54 3.32
N VAL A 140 6.08 4.02 4.43
CA VAL A 140 6.72 4.12 5.75
C VAL A 140 6.83 2.74 6.36
N LEU A 141 8.05 2.29 6.60
CA LEU A 141 8.34 1.00 7.23
C LEU A 141 9.60 1.07 8.10
N TYR A 142 9.88 0.02 8.86
CA TYR A 142 11.10 -0.05 9.65
C TYR A 142 12.08 -1.10 9.13
N LEU A 143 13.34 -0.85 9.44
CA LEU A 143 14.44 -1.82 9.32
C LEU A 143 15.02 -2.10 10.70
N SER A 144 15.46 -3.32 10.90
CA SER A 144 16.28 -3.76 12.02
C SER A 144 17.42 -4.63 11.51
N ASP A 145 18.34 -5.02 12.37
CA ASP A 145 19.43 -5.91 11.97
C ASP A 145 18.91 -7.25 11.40
N ALA A 146 17.76 -7.71 11.89
CA ALA A 146 17.17 -8.98 11.46
C ALA A 146 16.59 -8.94 10.04
N ASN A 147 16.00 -7.80 9.60
CA ASN A 147 15.28 -7.73 8.32
C ASN A 147 15.99 -6.86 7.25
N ARG A 148 16.94 -6.04 7.64
CA ARG A 148 17.61 -5.03 6.79
C ARG A 148 18.11 -5.60 5.46
N GLU A 149 18.84 -6.70 5.50
CA GLU A 149 19.42 -7.27 4.28
C GLU A 149 18.35 -7.69 3.27
N VAL A 150 17.31 -8.38 3.75
CA VAL A 150 16.22 -8.90 2.91
C VAL A 150 15.39 -7.76 2.35
N ILE A 151 14.92 -6.85 3.21
CA ILE A 151 14.09 -5.71 2.77
C ILE A 151 14.88 -4.79 1.84
N THR A 152 16.12 -4.44 2.16
CA THR A 152 16.95 -3.57 1.29
C THR A 152 17.20 -4.21 -0.08
N ARG A 153 17.39 -5.53 -0.15
CA ARG A 153 17.53 -6.24 -1.43
C ARG A 153 16.24 -6.15 -2.26
N MET A 154 15.08 -6.30 -1.63
CA MET A 154 13.79 -6.16 -2.31
C MET A 154 13.58 -4.72 -2.81
N LEU A 155 13.83 -3.73 -1.97
CA LEU A 155 13.73 -2.32 -2.37
C LEU A 155 14.60 -2.02 -3.60
N ARG A 156 15.83 -2.53 -3.62
CA ARG A 156 16.73 -2.35 -4.77
C ARG A 156 16.22 -3.03 -6.04
N ALA A 157 15.62 -4.21 -5.94
CA ALA A 157 15.08 -4.95 -7.07
C ALA A 157 13.91 -4.18 -7.72
N GLU A 158 13.14 -3.43 -6.93
CA GLU A 158 12.00 -2.61 -7.37
C GLU A 158 12.38 -1.14 -7.64
N GLU A 159 13.69 -0.81 -7.72
CA GLU A 159 14.18 0.57 -7.94
C GLU A 159 13.73 1.55 -6.85
N LEU A 160 13.57 1.07 -5.63
CA LEU A 160 13.21 1.87 -4.47
C LEU A 160 14.44 2.22 -3.64
N GLU A 161 14.30 3.24 -2.80
CA GLU A 161 15.29 3.67 -1.81
C GLU A 161 14.64 3.89 -0.46
N PHE A 162 15.40 3.68 0.60
CA PHE A 162 14.99 3.89 1.98
C PHE A 162 15.78 5.05 2.57
N GLU A 163 15.08 6.05 3.06
CA GLU A 163 15.66 7.18 3.80
C GLU A 163 15.26 7.07 5.28
N PRO A 164 16.22 6.93 6.21
CA PRO A 164 15.91 6.85 7.63
C PRO A 164 15.29 8.17 8.13
N LEU A 165 14.26 8.05 8.97
CA LEU A 165 13.64 9.16 9.68
C LEU A 165 14.12 9.27 11.13
N PHE A 166 14.08 8.15 11.85
CA PHE A 166 14.52 8.05 13.22
C PHE A 166 14.87 6.63 13.61
N SER A 167 15.70 6.50 14.64
CA SER A 167 16.02 5.24 15.29
C SER A 167 15.53 5.26 16.74
N THR A 168 15.01 4.13 17.22
CA THR A 168 14.52 4.00 18.58
C THR A 168 14.79 2.61 19.13
N ALA A 169 15.01 2.52 20.44
CA ALA A 169 15.00 1.23 21.14
C ALA A 169 13.60 0.63 21.12
N SER A 170 13.50 -0.69 21.22
CA SER A 170 12.22 -1.36 21.26
C SER A 170 11.42 -0.98 22.52
N HIS A 171 10.13 -0.81 22.35
CA HIS A 171 9.16 -0.56 23.40
C HIS A 171 8.04 -1.59 23.32
N VAL A 172 7.19 -1.62 24.33
CA VAL A 172 5.92 -2.34 24.26
C VAL A 172 4.75 -1.38 24.42
N PHE A 173 3.71 -1.59 23.63
CA PHE A 173 2.41 -0.97 23.91
C PHE A 173 1.63 -1.86 24.86
N LEU A 174 1.07 -1.25 25.89
CA LEU A 174 0.23 -1.84 26.91
C LEU A 174 -1.00 -0.95 27.14
N SER A 175 -2.06 -1.52 27.71
CA SER A 175 -3.12 -0.71 28.31
C SER A 175 -2.59 0.11 29.49
N SER A 176 -3.06 1.33 29.66
CA SER A 176 -2.73 2.17 30.84
C SER A 176 -3.18 1.54 32.17
N THR A 177 -4.10 0.56 32.11
CA THR A 177 -4.56 -0.23 33.27
C THR A 177 -3.83 -1.56 33.44
N HIS A 178 -2.88 -1.89 32.56
CA HIS A 178 -2.14 -3.13 32.60
C HIS A 178 -1.34 -3.26 33.91
N PRO A 179 -1.18 -4.47 34.51
CA PRO A 179 -0.41 -4.66 35.76
C PRO A 179 1.04 -4.14 35.70
N LEU A 180 1.63 -4.07 34.50
CA LEU A 180 2.99 -3.54 34.29
C LEU A 180 3.02 -2.03 33.94
N ALA A 181 1.88 -1.35 33.83
CA ALA A 181 1.78 0.03 33.34
C ALA A 181 2.59 1.06 34.14
N THR A 182 2.87 0.80 35.42
CA THR A 182 3.60 1.72 36.30
C THR A 182 5.11 1.46 36.32
N ARG A 183 5.60 0.46 35.59
CA ARG A 183 7.03 0.15 35.55
C ARG A 183 7.79 1.13 34.64
N PRO A 184 9.01 1.50 34.97
CA PRO A 184 9.85 2.35 34.12
C PRO A 184 10.35 1.63 32.85
N SER A 185 10.48 0.30 32.91
CA SER A 185 10.84 -0.62 31.84
C SER A 185 10.32 -2.02 32.14
N VAL A 186 10.29 -2.87 31.13
CA VAL A 186 9.89 -4.28 31.23
C VAL A 186 10.88 -5.18 30.51
N THR A 187 11.01 -6.41 30.99
CA THR A 187 11.79 -7.47 30.37
C THR A 187 10.89 -8.45 29.60
N LEU A 188 11.47 -9.30 28.76
CA LEU A 188 10.73 -10.39 28.11
C LEU A 188 10.15 -11.40 29.12
N GLU A 189 10.82 -11.58 30.26
CA GLU A 189 10.35 -12.46 31.35
C GLU A 189 9.10 -11.89 32.02
N ASP A 190 9.06 -10.58 32.28
CA ASP A 190 7.87 -9.89 32.79
C ASP A 190 6.64 -10.08 31.90
N LEU A 191 6.85 -10.17 30.58
CA LEU A 191 5.81 -10.28 29.57
C LEU A 191 5.36 -11.72 29.29
N ALA A 192 6.08 -12.75 29.76
CA ALA A 192 5.85 -14.15 29.39
C ALA A 192 4.44 -14.66 29.74
N GLY A 193 3.80 -14.11 30.77
CA GLY A 193 2.44 -14.47 31.19
C GLY A 193 1.31 -13.85 30.36
N TYR A 194 1.59 -12.84 29.56
CA TYR A 194 0.59 -12.04 28.86
C TYR A 194 0.46 -12.40 27.39
N PRO A 195 -0.71 -12.18 26.74
CA PRO A 195 -0.89 -12.39 25.32
C PRO A 195 -0.03 -11.43 24.49
N TYR A 196 0.73 -11.98 23.56
CA TYR A 196 1.44 -11.20 22.54
C TYR A 196 0.54 -10.98 21.33
N LEU A 197 0.42 -9.74 20.90
CA LEU A 197 -0.33 -9.34 19.71
C LEU A 197 0.62 -8.87 18.62
N SER A 198 0.36 -9.29 17.39
CA SER A 198 1.14 -8.91 16.21
C SER A 198 0.24 -8.76 14.99
N TYR A 199 0.74 -8.05 13.98
CA TYR A 199 0.07 -7.96 12.68
C TYR A 199 0.39 -9.18 11.82
N GLU A 200 -0.62 -9.73 11.15
CA GLU A 200 -0.41 -10.80 10.18
C GLU A 200 0.18 -10.25 8.87
N GLN A 201 1.06 -11.02 8.24
CA GLN A 201 1.73 -10.64 7.00
C GLN A 201 1.24 -11.44 5.79
N GLY A 202 0.00 -11.96 5.82
CA GLY A 202 -0.64 -12.67 4.71
C GLY A 202 0.21 -13.84 4.19
N ASP A 203 0.34 -13.93 2.87
CA ASP A 203 1.13 -14.97 2.21
C ASP A 203 2.66 -14.79 2.41
N PHE A 204 3.10 -13.58 2.75
CA PHE A 204 4.48 -13.24 3.06
C PHE A 204 4.75 -13.26 4.56
N ASN A 205 4.36 -14.35 5.24
CA ASN A 205 4.44 -14.48 6.69
C ASN A 205 5.84 -14.85 7.24
N SER A 206 6.89 -14.58 6.46
CA SER A 206 8.26 -14.66 6.96
C SER A 206 8.51 -13.56 8.00
N PHE A 207 9.29 -13.88 9.04
CA PHE A 207 9.64 -12.93 10.09
C PHE A 207 10.33 -11.65 9.59
N TYR A 208 10.91 -11.66 8.39
CA TYR A 208 11.49 -10.47 7.76
C TYR A 208 10.47 -9.38 7.44
N PHE A 209 9.19 -9.74 7.28
CA PHE A 209 8.10 -8.82 6.98
C PHE A 209 7.32 -8.39 8.20
N SER A 210 7.58 -9.00 9.38
CA SER A 210 6.88 -8.61 10.62
C SER A 210 7.06 -7.13 10.91
N GLU A 211 6.02 -6.52 11.44
CA GLU A 211 6.03 -5.11 11.85
C GLU A 211 6.57 -4.94 13.27
N GLU A 212 6.69 -6.03 14.01
CA GLU A 212 7.19 -6.05 15.36
C GLU A 212 8.60 -6.64 15.42
N PRO A 213 9.54 -5.96 16.08
CA PRO A 213 10.81 -6.56 16.46
C PRO A 213 10.63 -7.83 17.27
N LEU A 214 11.64 -8.70 17.25
CA LEU A 214 11.64 -9.93 18.02
C LEU A 214 10.48 -10.90 17.69
N SER A 215 9.95 -10.85 16.49
CA SER A 215 8.85 -11.69 16.03
C SER A 215 9.18 -13.18 15.96
N THR A 216 10.48 -13.53 15.93
CA THR A 216 10.98 -14.92 15.91
C THR A 216 10.94 -15.60 17.28
N LEU A 217 10.77 -14.84 18.36
CA LEU A 217 10.72 -15.43 19.71
C LEU A 217 9.45 -16.25 19.88
N GLY A 218 9.61 -17.47 20.37
CA GLY A 218 8.47 -18.33 20.75
C GLY A 218 7.67 -17.71 21.90
N ARG A 219 6.35 -17.68 21.77
CA ARG A 219 5.44 -17.19 22.80
C ARG A 219 4.27 -18.14 22.92
N ASP A 220 3.90 -18.45 24.16
CA ASP A 220 2.80 -19.41 24.43
C ASP A 220 1.43 -18.86 24.04
N LYS A 221 1.24 -17.54 24.17
CA LYS A 221 -0.02 -16.85 23.85
C LYS A 221 0.24 -15.84 22.72
N ASN A 222 -0.18 -16.18 21.52
CA ASN A 222 0.05 -15.38 20.34
C ASN A 222 -1.27 -15.11 19.60
N ILE A 223 -1.59 -13.84 19.36
CA ILE A 223 -2.79 -13.40 18.64
C ILE A 223 -2.32 -12.56 17.46
N ARG A 224 -2.82 -12.87 16.27
CA ARG A 224 -2.57 -12.09 15.05
C ARG A 224 -3.79 -11.33 14.63
N VAL A 225 -3.61 -10.10 14.22
CA VAL A 225 -4.67 -9.19 13.75
C VAL A 225 -4.27 -8.50 12.46
N ARG A 226 -5.23 -7.84 11.80
CA ARG A 226 -4.99 -7.12 10.53
C ARG A 226 -4.98 -5.61 10.69
N ASP A 227 -5.58 -5.10 11.76
CA ASP A 227 -5.77 -3.67 11.90
C ASP A 227 -5.45 -3.19 13.32
N ARG A 228 -5.07 -1.92 13.40
CA ARG A 228 -4.65 -1.29 14.64
C ARG A 228 -5.79 -1.14 15.66
N ALA A 229 -7.02 -0.90 15.21
CA ALA A 229 -8.15 -0.74 16.13
C ALA A 229 -8.44 -2.06 16.87
N THR A 230 -8.44 -3.18 16.14
CA THR A 230 -8.58 -4.52 16.74
C THR A 230 -7.41 -4.82 17.68
N LEU A 231 -6.17 -4.49 17.29
CA LEU A 231 -5.00 -4.68 18.14
C LEU A 231 -5.16 -3.94 19.46
N PHE A 232 -5.47 -2.64 19.43
CA PHE A 232 -5.62 -1.82 20.64
C PHE A 232 -6.77 -2.29 21.53
N ASN A 233 -7.90 -2.68 20.95
CA ASN A 233 -9.01 -3.24 21.72
C ASN A 233 -8.62 -4.54 22.45
N LEU A 234 -7.81 -5.40 21.83
CA LEU A 234 -7.33 -6.63 22.44
C LEU A 234 -6.22 -6.37 23.47
N LEU A 235 -5.36 -5.35 23.28
CA LEU A 235 -4.42 -4.91 24.31
C LEU A 235 -5.16 -4.55 25.62
N ILE A 236 -6.26 -3.78 25.49
CA ILE A 236 -7.07 -3.36 26.65
C ILE A 236 -7.86 -4.54 27.23
N GLY A 237 -8.51 -5.31 26.37
CA GLY A 237 -9.45 -6.34 26.79
C GLY A 237 -8.81 -7.62 27.37
N LEU A 238 -7.53 -7.88 27.07
CA LEU A 238 -6.83 -9.11 27.43
C LEU A 238 -5.56 -8.89 28.26
N ASP A 239 -5.26 -7.65 28.66
CA ASP A 239 -3.97 -7.28 29.23
C ASP A 239 -2.82 -7.79 28.34
N GLY A 240 -2.95 -7.61 27.02
CA GLY A 240 -1.95 -8.04 26.06
C GLY A 240 -0.85 -7.00 25.84
N TYR A 241 0.15 -7.37 25.05
CA TYR A 241 1.22 -6.45 24.62
C TYR A 241 1.60 -6.66 23.16
N THR A 242 2.18 -5.62 22.56
CA THR A 242 2.87 -5.70 21.27
C THR A 242 4.21 -4.98 21.35
N VAL A 243 5.21 -5.45 20.61
CA VAL A 243 6.53 -4.78 20.52
C VAL A 243 6.48 -3.73 19.43
N CYS A 244 6.97 -2.52 19.70
CA CYS A 244 6.78 -1.36 18.85
C CYS A 244 7.92 -0.32 18.97
N SER A 245 7.81 0.76 18.19
CA SER A 245 8.72 1.92 18.24
C SER A 245 8.59 2.80 19.49
N GLY A 246 7.55 2.61 20.28
CA GLY A 246 7.22 3.48 21.41
C GLY A 246 6.57 4.82 21.03
N VAL A 247 6.46 5.14 19.74
CA VAL A 247 5.86 6.38 19.28
C VAL A 247 4.35 6.20 19.11
N ILE A 248 3.58 6.86 19.95
CA ILE A 248 2.11 6.86 19.89
C ILE A 248 1.57 8.29 19.91
N SER A 249 0.49 8.52 19.19
CA SER A 249 -0.24 9.78 19.22
C SER A 249 -1.36 9.74 20.24
N HIS A 250 -1.21 10.41 21.35
CA HIS A 250 -2.28 10.54 22.34
C HIS A 250 -3.44 11.41 21.83
N GLU A 251 -3.19 12.35 20.93
CA GLU A 251 -4.26 13.15 20.30
C GLU A 251 -5.26 12.29 19.53
N LEU A 252 -4.78 11.25 18.82
CA LEU A 252 -5.64 10.38 18.01
C LEU A 252 -6.09 9.11 18.72
N ASN A 253 -5.31 8.60 19.68
CA ASN A 253 -5.55 7.29 20.31
C ASN A 253 -5.98 7.38 21.78
N GLY A 254 -6.04 8.61 22.35
CA GLY A 254 -6.30 8.79 23.77
C GLY A 254 -5.13 8.35 24.66
N GLU A 255 -5.42 8.14 25.96
CA GLU A 255 -4.45 7.76 26.98
C GLU A 255 -4.56 6.30 27.42
N ASP A 256 -5.42 5.52 26.77
CA ASP A 256 -5.68 4.14 27.15
C ASP A 256 -4.54 3.19 26.77
N ILE A 257 -3.69 3.57 25.80
CA ILE A 257 -2.50 2.83 25.39
C ILE A 257 -1.26 3.65 25.73
N ILE A 258 -0.32 3.01 26.40
CA ILE A 258 0.97 3.60 26.78
C ILE A 258 2.13 2.81 26.19
N ALA A 259 3.27 3.48 26.06
CA ALA A 259 4.52 2.86 25.61
C ALA A 259 5.47 2.72 26.81
N ILE A 260 6.01 1.53 27.03
CA ILE A 260 7.03 1.27 28.06
C ILE A 260 8.29 0.72 27.39
N PRO A 261 9.50 1.19 27.76
CA PRO A 261 10.75 0.66 27.27
C PRO A 261 10.88 -0.86 27.50
N LEU A 262 11.30 -1.59 26.49
CA LEU A 262 11.62 -3.00 26.57
C LEU A 262 13.14 -3.18 26.72
N GLU A 263 13.59 -3.90 27.72
CA GLU A 263 15.01 -4.12 28.01
C GLU A 263 15.60 -5.18 27.05
N VAL A 264 15.89 -4.76 25.82
CA VAL A 264 16.53 -5.56 24.78
C VAL A 264 17.50 -4.70 23.98
N GLU A 265 18.46 -5.33 23.31
CA GLU A 265 19.42 -4.61 22.44
C GLU A 265 18.85 -4.29 21.03
N GLU A 266 17.64 -4.76 20.71
CA GLU A 266 17.01 -4.59 19.40
C GLU A 266 16.56 -3.15 19.17
N HIS A 267 16.92 -2.59 18.02
CA HIS A 267 16.56 -1.23 17.61
C HIS A 267 15.71 -1.26 16.33
N MET A 268 14.82 -0.29 16.23
CA MET A 268 14.01 -0.03 15.04
C MET A 268 14.52 1.23 14.35
N GLU A 269 14.86 1.15 13.09
CA GLU A 269 15.10 2.32 12.23
C GLU A 269 13.89 2.50 11.31
N VAL A 270 13.04 3.45 11.64
CA VAL A 270 11.86 3.77 10.83
C VAL A 270 12.26 4.77 9.75
N GLY A 271 11.79 4.56 8.54
CA GLY A 271 12.14 5.42 7.41
C GLY A 271 11.07 5.47 6.33
N ILE A 272 11.36 6.32 5.35
CA ILE A 272 10.54 6.55 4.17
C ILE A 272 11.09 5.70 3.02
N VAL A 273 10.20 5.05 2.29
CA VAL A 273 10.47 4.38 1.03
C VAL A 273 9.94 5.23 -0.11
N THR A 274 10.79 5.52 -1.08
CA THR A 274 10.43 6.26 -2.29
C THR A 274 11.01 5.58 -3.52
N ARG A 275 10.47 5.94 -4.69
CA ARG A 275 11.02 5.48 -5.96
C ARG A 275 12.24 6.31 -6.35
N ARG A 276 13.32 5.65 -6.77
CA ARG A 276 14.53 6.31 -7.25
C ARG A 276 14.23 7.19 -8.46
N ASN A 277 14.95 8.30 -8.56
CA ASN A 277 14.83 9.25 -9.68
C ASN A 277 13.41 9.79 -9.89
N THR A 278 12.58 9.83 -8.86
CA THR A 278 11.24 10.42 -8.90
C THR A 278 11.19 11.61 -7.96
N HIS A 279 10.67 12.73 -8.44
CA HIS A 279 10.42 13.89 -7.59
C HIS A 279 9.13 13.70 -6.80
N LEU A 280 9.20 13.96 -5.51
CA LEU A 280 8.01 13.99 -4.67
C LEU A 280 7.10 15.15 -5.07
N SER A 281 5.81 14.93 -4.97
CA SER A 281 4.85 16.04 -5.05
C SER A 281 4.97 16.94 -3.83
N ARG A 282 4.42 18.15 -3.91
CA ARG A 282 4.31 19.05 -2.76
C ARG A 282 3.62 18.41 -1.55
N TYR A 283 2.78 17.40 -1.77
CA TYR A 283 2.09 16.66 -0.71
C TYR A 283 3.02 15.65 -0.06
N GLY A 284 3.83 14.94 -0.84
CA GLY A 284 4.86 14.03 -0.34
C GLY A 284 5.91 14.74 0.48
N GLU A 285 6.42 15.89 -0.01
CA GLU A 285 7.35 16.73 0.74
C GLU A 285 6.73 17.24 2.05
N ALA A 286 5.48 17.70 2.01
CA ALA A 286 4.76 18.16 3.19
C ALA A 286 4.51 17.01 4.18
N PHE A 287 4.24 15.79 3.71
CA PHE A 287 4.07 14.62 4.56
C PHE A 287 5.37 14.27 5.30
N ILE A 288 6.52 14.26 4.60
CA ILE A 288 7.82 14.03 5.23
C ILE A 288 8.14 15.12 6.27
N ALA A 289 7.83 16.38 5.96
CA ALA A 289 8.01 17.47 6.90
C ALA A 289 7.07 17.35 8.12
N ALA A 290 5.84 16.88 7.91
CA ALA A 290 4.86 16.68 8.97
C ALA A 290 5.23 15.50 9.88
N ILE A 291 5.63 14.34 9.30
CA ILE A 291 5.97 13.16 10.08
C ILE A 291 7.12 13.43 11.07
N ARG A 292 8.08 14.26 10.67
CA ARG A 292 9.20 14.68 11.54
C ARG A 292 8.76 15.46 12.77
N LYS A 293 7.56 16.06 12.78
CA LYS A 293 7.02 16.78 13.95
C LYS A 293 6.37 15.83 14.96
N HIS A 294 5.97 14.65 14.52
CA HIS A 294 5.26 13.65 15.33
C HIS A 294 6.17 12.54 15.86
N ILE A 295 7.48 12.67 15.65
CA ILE A 295 8.49 11.75 16.19
C ILE A 295 9.32 12.46 17.26
N PRO A 296 9.86 11.73 18.28
CA PRO A 296 10.65 12.33 19.34
C PRO A 296 11.93 12.99 18.81
N SER A 297 12.21 14.22 19.22
CA SER A 297 13.40 14.99 18.79
C SER A 297 14.73 14.29 19.16
N SER A 298 14.74 13.48 20.21
CA SER A 298 15.90 12.69 20.66
C SER A 298 16.19 11.47 19.77
N SER A 299 15.30 11.14 18.86
CA SER A 299 15.38 9.95 17.99
C SER A 299 15.67 10.28 16.53
N VAL A 300 15.77 11.57 16.17
CA VAL A 300 16.04 12.01 14.79
C VAL A 300 17.51 11.76 14.45
N LEU A 301 17.75 11.04 13.35
CA LEU A 301 19.07 10.76 12.77
C LEU A 301 19.64 11.97 12.02
#